data_b7ab696db77a867a5226352f94bde1bd
#
_entry.id   b7ab696db77a867a5226352f94bde1bd
#
_cell.length_a   1.000
_cell.length_b   1.000
_cell.length_c   1.000
_cell.angle_alpha   90.00
_cell.angle_beta   90.00
_cell.angle_gamma   90.00
#
_symmetry.space_group_name_H-M   'P 1'
#
loop_
_entity.id
_entity.type
_entity.pdbx_description
1 polymer ?
#
loop_
_entity_poly.entity_id
_entity_poly.type
_entity_poly.pdbx_seq_one_letter_code
_entity_poly.pdbx_strand_id
1 'polypeptide(L)'
;GLPVTLVHRLREHLTGLWRRADAQPERWVVVDTETSGLDPQRDALLAVGAVAADADGIRIGDSFEVVLRHEAAGDAENVAIHGIGWGAQRAGIPLADAMPAFAAWVADAPCVGFHASFDRTVLARAFAAAGAGAAPARWLDVAELAAALHPEQHKRGERSLDDWLARYGIETASRHTAAG
;
A
#
# COMPACT_ATOMS: atom_id res chain seq x y z
N GLY A 1 -25.29 -7.25 9.39
CA GLY A 1 -25.19 -5.89 8.89
C GLY A 1 -24.64 -4.99 9.98
N LEU A 2 -23.67 -4.15 9.67
CA LEU A 2 -23.12 -3.16 10.61
C LEU A 2 -24.27 -2.23 11.07
N PRO A 3 -24.35 -1.86 12.35
CA PRO A 3 -25.38 -0.96 12.83
C PRO A 3 -25.26 0.41 12.16
N VAL A 4 -26.36 0.97 11.69
CA VAL A 4 -26.45 2.25 10.96
C VAL A 4 -25.73 3.40 11.70
N THR A 5 -25.71 3.36 13.04
CA THR A 5 -24.98 4.31 13.90
C THR A 5 -23.47 4.25 13.75
N LEU A 6 -22.89 3.10 13.41
CA LEU A 6 -21.44 2.94 13.20
C LEU A 6 -21.03 3.51 11.85
N VAL A 7 -21.82 3.27 10.82
CA VAL A 7 -21.62 3.83 9.47
C VAL A 7 -21.71 5.37 9.52
N HIS A 8 -22.63 5.90 10.32
CA HIS A 8 -22.80 7.35 10.51
C HIS A 8 -21.58 7.98 11.22
N ARG A 9 -21.07 7.35 12.29
CA ARG A 9 -19.87 7.81 13.00
C ARG A 9 -18.61 7.75 12.15
N LEU A 10 -18.50 6.72 11.31
CA LEU A 10 -17.41 6.61 10.32
C LEU A 10 -17.45 7.76 9.32
N ARG A 11 -18.64 8.04 8.78
CA ARG A 11 -18.85 9.13 7.85
C ARG A 11 -18.48 10.48 8.47
N GLU A 12 -18.82 10.71 9.74
CA GLU A 12 -18.46 11.94 10.47
C GLU A 12 -16.96 12.04 10.77
N HIS A 13 -16.28 10.92 11.11
CA HIS A 13 -14.83 10.91 11.36
C HIS A 13 -14.04 11.09 10.08
N LEU A 14 -14.42 10.40 9.01
CA LEU A 14 -13.80 10.54 7.70
C LEU A 14 -14.07 11.92 7.10
N THR A 15 -15.26 12.48 7.24
CA THR A 15 -15.57 13.84 6.80
C THR A 15 -14.84 14.90 7.61
N GLY A 16 -14.48 14.64 8.86
CA GLY A 16 -13.65 15.54 9.68
C GLY A 16 -12.21 15.65 9.17
N LEU A 17 -11.64 14.54 8.72
CA LEU A 17 -10.31 14.49 8.09
C LEU A 17 -10.28 15.10 6.67
N TRP A 18 -11.43 15.15 5.98
CA TRP A 18 -11.55 15.55 4.57
C TRP A 18 -12.27 16.90 4.37
N ARG A 19 -12.56 17.66 5.43
CA ARG A 19 -13.31 18.92 5.39
C ARG A 19 -12.71 20.05 4.51
N ARG A 20 -11.74 19.74 3.66
CA ARG A 20 -11.19 20.68 2.65
C ARG A 20 -11.33 20.23 1.20
N ALA A 21 -12.05 19.15 0.93
CA ALA A 21 -12.37 18.75 -0.44
C ALA A 21 -13.87 18.46 -0.51
N ASP A 22 -14.61 19.25 -1.24
CA ASP A 22 -16.07 19.17 -1.43
C ASP A 22 -16.53 17.94 -2.23
N ALA A 23 -15.63 16.97 -2.47
CA ALA A 23 -15.93 15.67 -3.08
C ALA A 23 -15.13 14.56 -2.41
N GLN A 24 -15.77 13.39 -2.17
CA GLN A 24 -15.01 12.17 -1.87
C GLN A 24 -14.13 11.86 -3.09
N PRO A 25 -12.89 11.39 -2.89
CA PRO A 25 -12.06 11.01 -4.01
C PRO A 25 -12.76 9.89 -4.80
N GLU A 26 -12.93 10.11 -6.10
CA GLU A 26 -13.53 9.12 -6.99
C GLU A 26 -12.64 7.88 -7.16
N ARG A 27 -11.35 8.02 -6.85
CA ARG A 27 -10.32 6.99 -7.00
C ARG A 27 -9.42 6.94 -5.78
N TRP A 28 -9.20 5.76 -5.23
CA TRP A 28 -8.23 5.41 -4.21
C TRP A 28 -7.18 4.51 -4.82
N VAL A 29 -5.99 4.46 -4.26
CA VAL A 29 -4.92 3.59 -4.73
C VAL A 29 -4.44 2.75 -3.57
N VAL A 30 -4.73 1.45 -3.59
CA VAL A 30 -4.16 0.49 -2.65
C VAL A 30 -2.73 0.21 -3.10
N VAL A 31 -1.77 0.36 -2.20
CA VAL A 31 -0.33 0.25 -2.49
C VAL A 31 0.29 -0.75 -1.53
N ASP A 32 1.17 -1.58 -2.08
CA ASP A 32 2.03 -2.47 -1.34
C ASP A 32 3.44 -2.43 -1.92
N THR A 33 4.47 -2.53 -1.07
CA THR A 33 5.87 -2.45 -1.48
C THR A 33 6.65 -3.68 -1.04
N GLU A 34 7.46 -4.22 -1.94
CA GLU A 34 8.43 -5.27 -1.61
C GLU A 34 9.81 -4.65 -1.40
N THR A 35 10.47 -5.06 -0.34
CA THR A 35 11.76 -4.50 0.08
C THR A 35 12.78 -5.58 0.39
N SER A 36 14.07 -5.20 0.44
CA SER A 36 15.16 -6.12 0.79
C SER A 36 15.20 -6.53 2.27
N GLY A 37 14.33 -5.96 3.09
CA GLY A 37 14.23 -6.25 4.53
C GLY A 37 13.14 -5.42 5.19
N LEU A 38 13.11 -5.38 6.52
CA LEU A 38 12.04 -4.79 7.32
C LEU A 38 12.35 -3.39 7.87
N ASP A 39 13.49 -2.81 7.54
CA ASP A 39 13.85 -1.45 7.95
C ASP A 39 13.51 -0.44 6.85
N PRO A 40 12.40 0.30 6.94
CA PRO A 40 11.97 1.22 5.89
C PRO A 40 12.95 2.40 5.70
N GLN A 41 13.89 2.62 6.64
CA GLN A 41 14.89 3.66 6.55
C GLN A 41 16.17 3.23 5.82
N ARG A 42 16.40 1.92 5.68
CA ARG A 42 17.66 1.37 5.15
C ARG A 42 17.45 0.45 3.97
N ASP A 43 16.44 -0.40 4.05
CA ASP A 43 16.23 -1.44 3.05
C ASP A 43 15.83 -0.87 1.68
N ALA A 44 16.25 -1.57 0.63
CA ALA A 44 15.99 -1.17 -0.72
C ALA A 44 14.56 -1.52 -1.13
N LEU A 45 13.89 -0.62 -1.86
CA LEU A 45 12.63 -0.91 -2.55
C LEU A 45 12.90 -1.83 -3.74
N LEU A 46 12.28 -3.01 -3.77
CA LEU A 46 12.44 -4.01 -4.83
C LEU A 46 11.30 -4.00 -5.84
N ALA A 47 10.08 -3.78 -5.37
CA ALA A 47 8.92 -3.68 -6.25
C ALA A 47 7.85 -2.77 -5.64
N VAL A 48 6.96 -2.28 -6.50
CA VAL A 48 5.73 -1.60 -6.11
C VAL A 48 4.59 -2.27 -6.85
N GLY A 49 3.59 -2.72 -6.08
CA GLY A 49 2.31 -3.16 -6.57
C GLY A 49 1.23 -2.17 -6.13
N ALA A 50 0.32 -1.82 -7.03
CA ALA A 50 -0.78 -0.97 -6.68
C ALA A 50 -2.01 -1.23 -7.57
N VAL A 51 -3.19 -1.02 -6.99
CA VAL A 51 -4.45 -1.18 -7.71
C VAL A 51 -5.42 -0.06 -7.32
N ALA A 52 -6.14 0.45 -8.28
CA ALA A 52 -7.17 1.45 -8.02
C ALA A 52 -8.43 0.82 -7.41
N ALA A 53 -9.10 1.58 -6.57
CA ALA A 53 -10.39 1.26 -6.01
C ALA A 53 -11.28 2.51 -5.97
N ASP A 54 -12.58 2.32 -6.02
CA ASP A 54 -13.60 3.35 -5.88
C ASP A 54 -14.82 2.84 -5.09
N ALA A 55 -15.93 3.55 -5.17
CA ALA A 55 -17.17 3.17 -4.48
C ALA A 55 -17.77 1.83 -4.95
N ASP A 56 -17.45 1.41 -6.18
CA ASP A 56 -17.95 0.16 -6.77
C ASP A 56 -17.00 -1.03 -6.51
N GLY A 57 -15.79 -0.79 -6.02
CA GLY A 57 -14.83 -1.83 -5.62
C GLY A 57 -13.44 -1.68 -6.26
N ILE A 58 -12.72 -2.80 -6.33
CA ILE A 58 -11.35 -2.87 -6.85
C ILE A 58 -11.38 -2.87 -8.39
N ARG A 59 -10.54 -2.03 -9.00
CA ARG A 59 -10.40 -1.87 -10.44
C ARG A 59 -9.16 -2.61 -10.95
N ILE A 60 -9.22 -3.93 -11.09
CA ILE A 60 -8.07 -4.76 -11.50
C ILE A 60 -7.43 -4.27 -12.81
N GLY A 61 -8.22 -3.75 -13.75
CA GLY A 61 -7.72 -3.17 -15.00
C GLY A 61 -7.02 -1.81 -14.85
N ASP A 62 -7.12 -1.15 -13.70
CA ASP A 62 -6.39 0.08 -13.33
C ASP A 62 -5.39 -0.29 -12.22
N SER A 63 -4.31 -0.95 -12.60
CA SER A 63 -3.24 -1.40 -11.72
C SER A 63 -1.88 -0.94 -12.21
N PHE A 64 -0.95 -0.86 -11.28
CA PHE A 64 0.45 -0.55 -11.52
C PHE A 64 1.32 -1.60 -10.84
N GLU A 65 2.26 -2.17 -11.59
CA GLU A 65 3.24 -3.11 -11.05
C GLU A 65 4.60 -2.82 -11.66
N VAL A 66 5.61 -2.75 -10.82
CA VAL A 66 6.99 -2.58 -11.28
C VAL A 66 7.97 -3.29 -10.38
N VAL A 67 8.87 -4.06 -10.97
CA VAL A 67 10.09 -4.57 -10.32
C VAL A 67 11.22 -3.60 -10.64
N LEU A 68 11.96 -3.20 -9.61
CA LEU A 68 13.04 -2.25 -9.74
C LEU A 68 14.36 -2.95 -10.05
N ARG A 69 15.21 -2.26 -10.81
CA ARG A 69 16.55 -2.76 -11.14
C ARG A 69 17.47 -2.62 -9.95
N HIS A 70 18.10 -3.74 -9.59
CA HIS A 70 19.17 -3.81 -8.60
C HIS A 70 20.39 -4.56 -9.16
N GLU A 71 21.60 -4.03 -8.90
CA GLU A 71 22.85 -4.63 -9.36
C GLU A 71 23.45 -5.61 -8.33
N ALA A 72 23.08 -5.46 -7.06
CA ALA A 72 23.52 -6.35 -5.98
C ALA A 72 22.42 -7.37 -5.65
N ALA A 73 22.83 -8.63 -5.49
CA ALA A 73 21.90 -9.68 -5.06
C ALA A 73 21.36 -9.38 -3.65
N GLY A 74 20.04 -9.44 -3.50
CA GLY A 74 19.40 -9.47 -2.18
C GLY A 74 19.65 -10.83 -1.49
N ASP A 75 19.39 -10.89 -0.19
CA ASP A 75 19.51 -12.13 0.59
C ASP A 75 18.52 -13.19 0.07
N ALA A 76 18.98 -14.44 -0.01
CA ALA A 76 18.18 -15.56 -0.49
C ALA A 76 16.89 -15.78 0.34
N GLU A 77 16.91 -15.39 1.60
CA GLU A 77 15.78 -15.49 2.52
C GLU A 77 14.64 -14.53 2.12
N ASN A 78 14.97 -13.33 1.69
CA ASN A 78 14.00 -12.35 1.19
C ASN A 78 13.38 -12.78 -0.15
N VAL A 79 14.18 -13.36 -1.05
CA VAL A 79 13.67 -13.93 -2.32
C VAL A 79 12.59 -14.99 -2.07
N ALA A 80 12.72 -15.78 -1.01
CA ALA A 80 11.71 -16.77 -0.64
C ALA A 80 10.39 -16.16 -0.14
N ILE A 81 10.44 -14.93 0.37
CA ILE A 81 9.25 -14.25 0.91
C ILE A 81 8.47 -13.55 -0.20
N HIS A 82 9.10 -12.70 -1.01
CA HIS A 82 8.44 -11.88 -2.03
C HIS A 82 8.49 -12.47 -3.45
N GLY A 83 9.18 -13.59 -3.66
CA GLY A 83 9.24 -14.29 -4.95
C GLY A 83 10.01 -13.57 -6.08
N ILE A 84 10.59 -12.39 -5.80
CA ILE A 84 11.31 -11.59 -6.80
C ILE A 84 12.77 -12.09 -6.89
N GLY A 85 12.97 -13.03 -7.80
CA GLY A 85 14.32 -13.60 -8.03
C GLY A 85 15.32 -12.59 -8.58
N TRP A 86 16.61 -12.90 -8.40
CA TRP A 86 17.72 -12.08 -8.88
C TRP A 86 17.62 -11.72 -10.38
N GLY A 87 17.15 -12.64 -11.22
CA GLY A 87 16.93 -12.39 -12.64
C GLY A 87 15.91 -11.27 -12.90
N ALA A 88 14.81 -11.26 -12.15
CA ALA A 88 13.78 -10.22 -12.26
C ALA A 88 14.31 -8.86 -11.78
N GLN A 89 15.06 -8.83 -10.68
CA GLN A 89 15.68 -7.60 -10.17
C GLN A 89 16.70 -7.02 -11.17
N ARG A 90 17.51 -7.85 -11.82
CA ARG A 90 18.44 -7.37 -12.87
C ARG A 90 17.74 -6.86 -14.12
N ALA A 91 16.64 -7.47 -14.50
CA ALA A 91 15.82 -7.08 -15.65
C ALA A 91 14.86 -5.93 -15.33
N GLY A 92 14.75 -5.53 -14.08
CA GLY A 92 13.81 -4.51 -13.59
C GLY A 92 14.03 -3.13 -14.21
N ILE A 93 13.09 -2.25 -13.92
CA ILE A 93 13.07 -0.86 -14.40
C ILE A 93 13.99 0.00 -13.50
N PRO A 94 14.78 0.93 -14.06
CA PRO A 94 15.53 1.87 -13.24
C PRO A 94 14.60 2.70 -12.34
N LEU A 95 15.04 2.97 -11.11
CA LEU A 95 14.29 3.76 -10.14
C LEU A 95 13.91 5.15 -10.70
N ALA A 96 14.81 5.77 -11.47
CA ALA A 96 14.60 7.08 -12.09
C ALA A 96 13.48 7.10 -13.13
N ASP A 97 13.14 5.94 -13.72
CA ASP A 97 12.03 5.81 -14.67
C ASP A 97 10.75 5.35 -13.97
N ALA A 98 10.87 4.44 -13.00
CA ALA A 98 9.76 3.85 -12.30
C ALA A 98 9.00 4.86 -11.41
N MET A 99 9.70 5.69 -10.65
CA MET A 99 9.06 6.62 -9.70
C MET A 99 8.25 7.72 -10.39
N PRO A 100 8.73 8.37 -11.48
CA PRO A 100 7.89 9.30 -12.24
C PRO A 100 6.66 8.63 -12.86
N ALA A 101 6.79 7.40 -13.37
CA ALA A 101 5.68 6.63 -13.91
C ALA A 101 4.62 6.32 -12.84
N PHE A 102 5.06 5.89 -11.65
CA PHE A 102 4.19 5.67 -10.50
C PHE A 102 3.48 6.96 -10.08
N ALA A 103 4.21 8.08 -9.98
CA ALA A 103 3.64 9.38 -9.65
C ALA A 103 2.53 9.79 -10.63
N ALA A 104 2.80 9.64 -11.94
CA ALA A 104 1.84 9.96 -12.98
C ALA A 104 0.58 9.08 -12.91
N TRP A 105 0.74 7.79 -12.59
CA TRP A 105 -0.38 6.85 -12.46
C TRP A 105 -1.21 7.09 -11.19
N VAL A 106 -0.57 7.34 -10.04
CA VAL A 106 -1.26 7.69 -8.77
C VAL A 106 -2.00 9.03 -8.92
N ALA A 107 -1.38 9.99 -9.59
CA ALA A 107 -1.85 11.37 -9.70
C ALA A 107 -2.18 11.97 -8.32
N ASP A 108 -3.38 12.51 -8.14
CA ASP A 108 -3.85 13.09 -6.87
C ASP A 108 -4.64 12.12 -5.99
N ALA A 109 -4.71 10.83 -6.36
CA ALA A 109 -5.45 9.84 -5.60
C ALA A 109 -4.81 9.60 -4.22
N PRO A 110 -5.60 9.47 -3.14
CA PRO A 110 -5.06 9.04 -1.86
C PRO A 110 -4.61 7.58 -1.92
N CYS A 111 -3.46 7.30 -1.31
CA CYS A 111 -2.93 5.97 -1.15
C CYS A 111 -3.52 5.30 0.09
N VAL A 112 -3.67 3.99 0.01
CA VAL A 112 -4.19 3.11 1.07
C VAL A 112 -3.18 1.99 1.28
N GLY A 113 -2.80 1.71 2.51
CA GLY A 113 -1.91 0.59 2.84
C GLY A 113 -2.27 -0.03 4.19
N PHE A 114 -1.77 -1.22 4.44
CA PHE A 114 -1.85 -1.87 5.75
C PHE A 114 -0.51 -1.64 6.46
N HIS A 115 -0.50 -0.95 7.60
CA HIS A 115 0.70 -0.35 8.21
C HIS A 115 1.41 0.63 7.26
N ALA A 116 0.63 1.49 6.62
CA ALA A 116 1.01 2.38 5.53
C ALA A 116 2.23 3.28 5.81
N SER A 117 2.63 3.44 7.07
CA SER A 117 3.84 4.19 7.45
C SER A 117 5.12 3.58 6.88
N PHE A 118 5.16 2.25 6.71
CA PHE A 118 6.28 1.54 6.10
C PHE A 118 6.40 1.92 4.62
N ASP A 119 5.36 1.66 3.82
CA ASP A 119 5.32 1.93 2.37
C ASP A 119 5.58 3.40 2.07
N ARG A 120 4.92 4.28 2.82
CA ARG A 120 5.11 5.73 2.70
C ARG A 120 6.57 6.13 2.90
N THR A 121 7.27 5.53 3.88
CA THR A 121 8.66 5.85 4.18
C THR A 121 9.59 5.35 3.08
N VAL A 122 9.39 4.11 2.65
CA VAL A 122 10.18 3.49 1.57
C VAL A 122 10.00 4.26 0.26
N LEU A 123 8.76 4.57 -0.11
CA LEU A 123 8.45 5.35 -1.32
C LEU A 123 9.01 6.77 -1.25
N ALA A 124 8.92 7.45 -0.10
CA ALA A 124 9.51 8.79 0.03
C ALA A 124 11.02 8.80 -0.24
N ARG A 125 11.75 7.79 0.26
CA ARG A 125 13.18 7.60 -0.03
C ARG A 125 13.44 7.30 -1.51
N ALA A 126 12.63 6.44 -2.09
CA ALA A 126 12.74 6.07 -3.51
C ALA A 126 12.51 7.28 -4.42
N PHE A 127 11.50 8.10 -4.16
CA PHE A 127 11.23 9.33 -4.89
C PHE A 127 12.38 10.34 -4.77
N ALA A 128 12.93 10.51 -3.57
CA ALA A 128 14.07 11.39 -3.34
C ALA A 128 15.31 10.89 -4.09
N ALA A 129 15.60 9.59 -4.06
CA ALA A 129 16.73 8.99 -4.76
C ALA A 129 16.57 9.06 -6.29
N ALA A 130 15.34 8.95 -6.80
CA ALA A 130 15.04 9.07 -8.22
C ALA A 130 15.04 10.52 -8.73
N GLY A 131 15.01 11.51 -7.84
CA GLY A 131 14.76 12.92 -8.24
C GLY A 131 13.37 13.13 -8.85
N ALA A 132 12.40 12.30 -8.48
CA ALA A 132 11.05 12.23 -9.08
C ALA A 132 10.03 13.22 -8.48
N GLY A 133 10.51 14.22 -7.73
CA GLY A 133 9.64 15.17 -7.05
C GLY A 133 9.10 14.64 -5.71
N ALA A 134 7.91 15.08 -5.31
CA ALA A 134 7.29 14.66 -4.05
C ALA A 134 6.59 13.31 -4.20
N ALA A 135 6.81 12.41 -3.24
CA ALA A 135 6.05 11.18 -3.12
C ALA A 135 4.58 11.47 -2.75
N PRO A 136 3.65 10.53 -3.00
CA PRO A 136 2.25 10.68 -2.59
C PRO A 136 2.13 11.07 -1.11
N ALA A 137 1.42 12.16 -0.84
CA ALA A 137 1.36 12.75 0.50
C ALA A 137 0.14 12.29 1.31
N ARG A 138 -0.94 11.83 0.64
CA ARG A 138 -2.22 11.46 1.25
C ARG A 138 -2.27 9.95 1.44
N TRP A 139 -2.33 9.50 2.70
CA TRP A 139 -2.35 8.08 3.03
C TRP A 139 -3.46 7.78 4.03
N LEU A 140 -4.10 6.63 3.84
CA LEU A 140 -4.98 5.99 4.80
C LEU A 140 -4.36 4.67 5.23
N ASP A 141 -4.21 4.48 6.54
CA ASP A 141 -3.74 3.22 7.11
C ASP A 141 -4.94 2.34 7.50
N VAL A 142 -5.05 1.20 6.82
CA VAL A 142 -6.16 0.24 7.06
C VAL A 142 -6.03 -0.42 8.43
N ALA A 143 -4.83 -0.62 8.95
CA ALA A 143 -4.63 -1.18 10.28
C ALA A 143 -5.17 -0.24 11.38
N GLU A 144 -4.89 1.06 11.25
CA GLU A 144 -5.44 2.08 12.16
C GLU A 144 -6.95 2.20 12.04
N LEU A 145 -7.47 2.19 10.80
CA LEU A 145 -8.90 2.23 10.54
C LEU A 145 -9.62 1.02 11.15
N ALA A 146 -9.09 -0.19 10.93
CA ALA A 146 -9.64 -1.42 11.48
C ALA A 146 -9.64 -1.42 13.01
N ALA A 147 -8.55 -0.95 13.63
CA ALA A 147 -8.45 -0.79 15.08
C ALA A 147 -9.49 0.21 15.63
N ALA A 148 -9.70 1.32 14.94
CA ALA A 148 -10.69 2.32 15.32
C ALA A 148 -12.13 1.82 15.20
N LEU A 149 -12.40 1.00 14.18
CA LEU A 149 -13.71 0.38 13.94
C LEU A 149 -14.04 -0.76 14.91
N HIS A 150 -13.00 -1.46 15.37
CA HIS A 150 -13.09 -2.66 16.18
C HIS A 150 -12.18 -2.60 17.42
N PRO A 151 -12.36 -1.63 18.32
CA PRO A 151 -11.44 -1.40 19.43
C PRO A 151 -11.33 -2.58 20.39
N GLU A 152 -12.40 -3.38 20.56
CA GLU A 152 -12.37 -4.54 21.46
C GLU A 152 -11.55 -5.69 20.86
N GLN A 153 -11.57 -5.88 19.55
CA GLN A 153 -10.76 -6.88 18.85
C GLN A 153 -9.29 -6.49 18.88
N HIS A 154 -9.00 -5.23 18.62
CA HIS A 154 -7.65 -4.69 18.72
C HIS A 154 -7.05 -4.87 20.12
N LYS A 155 -7.84 -4.65 21.19
CA LYS A 155 -7.43 -4.94 22.58
C LYS A 155 -7.18 -6.43 22.83
N ARG A 156 -7.88 -7.34 22.14
CA ARG A 156 -7.67 -8.80 22.23
C ARG A 156 -6.45 -9.29 21.47
N GLY A 157 -5.78 -8.43 20.71
CA GLY A 157 -4.57 -8.75 19.98
C GLY A 157 -4.77 -9.08 18.49
N GLU A 158 -5.98 -8.95 17.95
CA GLU A 158 -6.25 -9.05 16.51
C GLU A 158 -5.67 -7.82 15.81
N ARG A 159 -4.45 -7.93 15.26
CA ARG A 159 -3.70 -6.81 14.72
C ARG A 159 -3.06 -7.08 13.37
N SER A 160 -2.87 -8.36 13.02
CA SER A 160 -2.30 -8.74 11.74
C SER A 160 -3.30 -8.57 10.60
N LEU A 161 -2.80 -8.47 9.38
CA LEU A 161 -3.66 -8.47 8.19
C LEU A 161 -4.53 -9.74 8.16
N ASP A 162 -3.94 -10.90 8.54
CA ASP A 162 -4.63 -12.18 8.59
C ASP A 162 -5.81 -12.21 9.55
N ASP A 163 -5.65 -11.60 10.73
CA ASP A 163 -6.73 -11.48 11.70
C ASP A 163 -7.91 -10.72 11.11
N TRP A 164 -7.63 -9.63 10.39
CA TRP A 164 -8.66 -8.80 9.77
C TRP A 164 -9.30 -9.48 8.55
N LEU A 165 -8.50 -10.13 7.70
CA LEU A 165 -9.02 -10.90 6.56
C LEU A 165 -9.97 -12.00 7.03
N ALA A 166 -9.54 -12.80 8.03
CA ALA A 166 -10.37 -13.86 8.62
C ALA A 166 -11.67 -13.29 9.20
N ARG A 167 -11.59 -12.14 9.89
CA ARG A 167 -12.76 -11.49 10.48
C ARG A 167 -13.79 -11.04 9.44
N TYR A 168 -13.33 -10.54 8.30
CA TYR A 168 -14.20 -10.08 7.22
C TYR A 168 -14.58 -11.19 6.24
N GLY A 169 -14.08 -12.42 6.45
CA GLY A 169 -14.33 -13.56 5.56
C GLY A 169 -13.70 -13.38 4.18
N ILE A 170 -12.57 -12.68 4.11
CA ILE A 170 -11.84 -12.44 2.86
C ILE A 170 -10.80 -13.54 2.69
N GLU A 171 -10.90 -14.31 1.60
CA GLU A 171 -9.92 -15.30 1.19
C GLU A 171 -8.95 -14.69 0.19
N THR A 172 -7.65 -14.93 0.37
CA THR A 172 -6.61 -14.48 -0.56
C THR A 172 -5.99 -15.69 -1.27
N ALA A 173 -5.85 -15.59 -2.60
CA ALA A 173 -5.28 -16.66 -3.43
C ALA A 173 -3.75 -16.72 -3.36
N SER A 174 -3.08 -15.58 -3.14
CA SER A 174 -1.62 -15.47 -3.02
C SER A 174 -1.25 -14.44 -1.97
N ARG A 175 -0.13 -14.66 -1.29
CA ARG A 175 0.45 -13.75 -0.30
C ARG A 175 1.88 -13.42 -0.70
N HIS A 176 2.37 -12.28 -0.24
CA HIS A 176 3.76 -11.84 -0.43
C HIS A 176 4.16 -11.60 -1.89
N THR A 177 3.23 -11.10 -2.70
CA THR A 177 3.56 -10.46 -3.97
C THR A 177 2.93 -9.07 -3.98
N ALA A 178 3.63 -8.07 -4.44
CA ALA A 178 3.15 -6.67 -4.46
C ALA A 178 1.86 -6.47 -5.28
N ALA A 179 1.44 -7.48 -6.05
CA ALA A 179 0.21 -7.52 -6.86
C ALA A 179 -0.76 -8.65 -6.48
N GLY A 180 -0.53 -9.34 -5.36
CA GLY A 180 -1.33 -10.47 -4.88
C GLY A 180 -2.52 -10.11 -4.01
#